data_bff885ccd10858cddea352f5689fb8d7
#
_entry.id   bff885ccd10858cddea352f5689fb8d7
#
_cell.length_a   1.000
_cell.length_b   1.000
_cell.length_c   1.000
_cell.angle_alpha   90.00
_cell.angle_beta   90.00
_cell.angle_gamma   90.00
#
_symmetry.space_group_name_H-M   'P 1'
#
loop_
_entity.id
_entity.type
_entity.pdbx_description
1 polymer ?
#
loop_
_entity_poly.entity_id
_entity_poly.type
_entity_poly.pdbx_seq_one_letter_code
_entity_poly.pdbx_strand_id
1 'polypeptide(L)'
;KANLRPEARAALERQLDNQITQYGKSAIGMRIKAGNDAMVARLNEQFDTGVNQVGAAPSIMKDVIDTNVAFVESRKDSMDPLMYQAAIKKAHAGPIQAAVNSYLAQQLPDKADELLQNPEINKLIDPDALRPMRINVAVEKGKQDLEIKEQDRKIAMFEATHGPATPEMRARIKMMPGKGGDKTLADQ
;
A
#
# COMPACT_ATOMS: atom_id res chain seq x y z
N LYS A 1 10.08 67.43 9.01
CA LYS A 1 10.52 66.68 7.81
C LYS A 1 12.04 66.67 7.87
N ALA A 2 12.65 65.55 8.22
CA ALA A 2 14.08 65.38 8.23
C ALA A 2 14.58 65.45 6.79
N ASN A 3 15.32 66.47 6.41
CA ASN A 3 16.01 66.57 5.12
C ASN A 3 17.22 65.64 5.17
N LEU A 4 17.04 64.41 4.74
CA LEU A 4 18.14 63.47 4.52
C LEU A 4 19.07 64.02 3.42
N ARG A 5 20.39 63.90 3.61
CA ARG A 5 21.36 64.21 2.57
C ARG A 5 21.08 63.36 1.34
N PRO A 6 21.27 63.86 0.10
CA PRO A 6 20.95 63.08 -1.15
C PRO A 6 21.53 61.71 -1.19
N GLU A 7 22.76 61.54 -0.68
CA GLU A 7 23.48 60.23 -0.63
C GLU A 7 22.80 59.25 0.34
N ALA A 8 22.34 59.74 1.51
CA ALA A 8 21.64 58.92 2.48
C ALA A 8 20.26 58.49 1.97
N ARG A 9 19.59 59.35 1.19
CA ARG A 9 18.32 59.04 0.54
C ARG A 9 18.47 57.97 -0.53
N ALA A 10 19.50 58.06 -1.40
CA ALA A 10 19.79 57.07 -2.40
C ALA A 10 20.18 55.69 -1.81
N ALA A 11 20.90 55.70 -0.66
CA ALA A 11 21.23 54.47 0.05
C ALA A 11 19.97 53.80 0.66
N LEU A 12 19.08 54.61 1.24
CA LEU A 12 17.82 54.13 1.82
C LEU A 12 16.87 53.56 0.73
N GLU A 13 16.77 54.25 -0.42
CA GLU A 13 15.98 53.77 -1.55
C GLU A 13 16.51 52.41 -2.06
N ARG A 14 17.82 52.23 -2.25
CA ARG A 14 18.41 50.92 -2.64
C ARG A 14 18.13 49.84 -1.59
N GLN A 15 18.22 50.17 -0.30
CA GLN A 15 17.95 49.22 0.76
C GLN A 15 16.49 48.79 0.78
N LEU A 16 15.56 49.71 0.57
CA LEU A 16 14.13 49.45 0.44
C LEU A 16 13.83 48.56 -0.79
N ASP A 17 14.40 48.87 -1.94
CA ASP A 17 14.23 48.10 -3.17
C ASP A 17 14.75 46.66 -3.00
N ASN A 18 15.91 46.51 -2.33
CA ASN A 18 16.44 45.20 -2.01
C ASN A 18 15.53 44.41 -1.06
N GLN A 19 14.98 45.07 -0.02
CA GLN A 19 14.04 44.40 0.88
C GLN A 19 12.74 44.04 0.19
N ILE A 20 12.16 44.92 -0.62
CA ILE A 20 10.94 44.61 -1.43
C ILE A 20 11.19 43.44 -2.34
N THR A 21 12.35 43.41 -3.01
CA THR A 21 12.73 42.25 -3.89
C THR A 21 12.86 40.98 -3.10
N GLN A 22 13.48 40.97 -1.93
CA GLN A 22 13.64 39.80 -1.08
C GLN A 22 12.27 39.31 -0.55
N TYR A 23 11.42 40.24 -0.07
CA TYR A 23 10.06 39.89 0.37
C TYR A 23 9.22 39.32 -0.79
N GLY A 24 9.32 39.90 -1.99
CA GLY A 24 8.66 39.39 -3.18
C GLY A 24 9.08 37.97 -3.52
N LYS A 25 10.38 37.68 -3.54
CA LYS A 25 10.92 36.34 -3.76
C LYS A 25 10.46 35.34 -2.70
N SER A 26 10.49 35.74 -1.42
CA SER A 26 10.02 34.88 -0.31
C SER A 26 8.52 34.59 -0.42
N ALA A 27 7.70 35.60 -0.73
CA ALA A 27 6.25 35.42 -0.90
C ALA A 27 5.91 34.47 -2.06
N ILE A 28 6.61 34.60 -3.20
CA ILE A 28 6.47 33.70 -4.35
C ILE A 28 6.88 32.27 -3.95
N GLY A 29 8.01 32.11 -3.26
CA GLY A 29 8.48 30.80 -2.78
C GLY A 29 7.47 30.14 -1.83
N MET A 30 6.91 30.90 -0.87
CA MET A 30 5.87 30.39 0.03
C MET A 30 4.60 29.99 -0.72
N ARG A 31 4.17 30.74 -1.73
CA ARG A 31 2.99 30.44 -2.54
C ARG A 31 3.18 29.16 -3.36
N ILE A 32 4.35 28.98 -3.97
CA ILE A 32 4.69 27.78 -4.71
C ILE A 32 4.69 26.56 -3.77
N LYS A 33 5.34 26.68 -2.61
CA LYS A 33 5.36 25.62 -1.61
C LYS A 33 3.95 25.25 -1.16
N ALA A 34 3.13 26.21 -0.78
CA ALA A 34 1.74 25.96 -0.35
C ALA A 34 0.91 25.31 -1.46
N GLY A 35 1.11 25.67 -2.73
CA GLY A 35 0.48 25.04 -3.88
C GLY A 35 0.89 23.57 -4.02
N ASN A 36 2.19 23.29 -3.90
CA ASN A 36 2.71 21.92 -3.95
C ASN A 36 2.21 21.07 -2.78
N ASP A 37 2.22 21.61 -1.55
CA ASP A 37 1.74 20.90 -0.36
C ASP A 37 0.24 20.55 -0.50
N ALA A 38 -0.57 21.48 -0.99
CA ALA A 38 -2.00 21.24 -1.27
C ALA A 38 -2.22 20.17 -2.37
N MET A 39 -1.38 20.16 -3.41
CA MET A 39 -1.42 19.15 -4.46
C MET A 39 -1.10 17.77 -3.90
N VAL A 40 -0.02 17.65 -3.13
CA VAL A 40 0.38 16.38 -2.48
C VAL A 40 -0.73 15.86 -1.56
N ALA A 41 -1.35 16.75 -0.78
CA ALA A 41 -2.45 16.38 0.11
C ALA A 41 -3.63 15.76 -0.68
N ARG A 42 -4.04 16.39 -1.78
CA ARG A 42 -5.11 15.89 -2.65
C ARG A 42 -4.77 14.55 -3.32
N LEU A 43 -3.52 14.38 -3.75
CA LEU A 43 -3.05 13.11 -4.32
C LEU A 43 -3.12 11.99 -3.27
N ASN A 44 -2.67 12.28 -2.04
CA ASN A 44 -2.71 11.30 -0.96
C ASN A 44 -4.15 10.92 -0.61
N GLU A 45 -5.06 11.89 -0.47
CA GLU A 45 -6.48 11.64 -0.20
C GLU A 45 -7.12 10.72 -1.26
N GLN A 46 -6.85 11.00 -2.55
CA GLN A 46 -7.34 10.17 -3.66
C GLN A 46 -6.77 8.75 -3.58
N PHE A 47 -5.46 8.61 -3.36
CA PHE A 47 -4.81 7.31 -3.28
C PHE A 47 -5.26 6.50 -2.07
N ASP A 48 -5.38 7.13 -0.90
CA ASP A 48 -5.83 6.48 0.33
C ASP A 48 -7.29 6.00 0.20
N THR A 49 -8.14 6.81 -0.47
CA THR A 49 -9.51 6.38 -0.80
C THR A 49 -9.50 5.15 -1.70
N GLY A 50 -8.71 5.15 -2.76
CA GLY A 50 -8.59 4.00 -3.67
C GLY A 50 -8.03 2.75 -2.97
N VAL A 51 -7.00 2.90 -2.15
CA VAL A 51 -6.41 1.82 -1.35
C VAL A 51 -7.46 1.18 -0.42
N ASN A 52 -8.26 1.99 0.27
CA ASN A 52 -9.32 1.51 1.16
C ASN A 52 -10.42 0.75 0.39
N GLN A 53 -10.80 1.24 -0.79
CA GLN A 53 -11.78 0.57 -1.66
C GLN A 53 -11.27 -0.81 -2.11
N VAL A 54 -10.02 -0.89 -2.57
CA VAL A 54 -9.40 -2.16 -2.99
C VAL A 54 -9.22 -3.10 -1.80
N GLY A 55 -8.87 -2.58 -0.62
CA GLY A 55 -8.80 -3.36 0.61
C GLY A 55 -10.12 -4.06 0.95
N ALA A 56 -11.24 -3.39 0.72
CA ALA A 56 -12.58 -3.96 0.90
C ALA A 56 -12.99 -4.90 -0.25
N ALA A 57 -12.61 -4.59 -1.50
CA ALA A 57 -12.98 -5.32 -2.71
C ALA A 57 -11.80 -5.41 -3.70
N PRO A 58 -10.92 -6.42 -3.58
CA PRO A 58 -9.74 -6.55 -4.46
C PRO A 58 -10.05 -6.62 -5.96
N SER A 59 -11.25 -7.03 -6.33
CA SER A 59 -11.68 -7.14 -7.73
C SER A 59 -11.71 -5.81 -8.48
N ILE A 60 -11.87 -4.68 -7.79
CA ILE A 60 -11.91 -3.34 -8.41
C ILE A 60 -10.52 -2.69 -8.55
N MET A 61 -9.44 -3.42 -8.20
CA MET A 61 -8.08 -2.90 -8.20
C MET A 61 -7.70 -2.21 -9.52
N LYS A 62 -8.04 -2.81 -10.65
CA LYS A 62 -7.73 -2.25 -11.97
C LYS A 62 -8.42 -0.91 -12.18
N ASP A 63 -9.71 -0.82 -11.89
CA ASP A 63 -10.49 0.42 -12.05
C ASP A 63 -9.96 1.54 -11.16
N VAL A 64 -9.51 1.20 -9.95
CA VAL A 64 -8.87 2.14 -9.02
C VAL A 64 -7.52 2.61 -9.55
N ILE A 65 -6.70 1.72 -10.12
CA ILE A 65 -5.43 2.10 -10.76
C ILE A 65 -5.71 3.07 -11.90
N ASP A 66 -6.62 2.74 -12.80
CA ASP A 66 -6.97 3.56 -13.96
C ASP A 66 -7.48 4.94 -13.52
N THR A 67 -8.32 4.99 -12.47
CA THR A 67 -8.81 6.25 -11.87
C THR A 67 -7.68 7.07 -11.27
N ASN A 68 -6.78 6.46 -10.50
CA ASN A 68 -5.66 7.16 -9.89
C ASN A 68 -4.68 7.70 -10.93
N VAL A 69 -4.38 6.91 -11.97
CA VAL A 69 -3.52 7.35 -13.08
C VAL A 69 -4.15 8.52 -13.81
N ALA A 70 -5.43 8.44 -14.18
CA ALA A 70 -6.16 9.53 -14.83
C ALA A 70 -6.16 10.81 -13.96
N PHE A 71 -6.28 10.67 -12.63
CA PHE A 71 -6.22 11.80 -11.71
C PHE A 71 -4.84 12.47 -11.71
N VAL A 72 -3.74 11.70 -11.73
CA VAL A 72 -2.38 12.23 -11.84
C VAL A 72 -2.15 12.88 -13.20
N GLU A 73 -2.54 12.21 -14.29
CA GLU A 73 -2.39 12.72 -15.66
C GLU A 73 -3.09 14.07 -15.85
N SER A 74 -4.29 14.24 -15.29
CA SER A 74 -5.05 15.50 -15.38
C SER A 74 -4.34 16.70 -14.72
N ARG A 75 -3.28 16.46 -13.95
CA ARG A 75 -2.52 17.48 -13.20
C ARG A 75 -1.05 17.55 -13.58
N LYS A 76 -0.65 16.80 -14.59
CA LYS A 76 0.74 16.67 -15.04
C LYS A 76 1.43 18.02 -15.24
N ASP A 77 0.76 18.97 -15.90
CA ASP A 77 1.31 20.30 -16.20
C ASP A 77 1.53 21.17 -14.94
N SER A 78 0.93 20.77 -13.82
CA SER A 78 1.05 21.47 -12.52
C SER A 78 2.07 20.80 -11.59
N MET A 79 2.73 19.73 -12.02
CA MET A 79 3.70 18.97 -11.25
C MET A 79 5.10 19.11 -11.83
N ASP A 80 6.12 19.09 -10.95
CA ASP A 80 7.46 18.84 -11.45
C ASP A 80 7.61 17.38 -11.90
N PRO A 81 8.56 17.07 -12.79
CA PRO A 81 8.72 15.73 -13.36
C PRO A 81 8.96 14.62 -12.32
N LEU A 82 9.66 14.92 -11.22
CA LEU A 82 9.94 13.94 -10.15
C LEU A 82 8.67 13.64 -9.35
N MET A 83 7.90 14.68 -9.01
CA MET A 83 6.62 14.55 -8.33
C MET A 83 5.64 13.73 -9.19
N TYR A 84 5.56 14.03 -10.49
CA TYR A 84 4.71 13.27 -11.42
C TYR A 84 5.09 11.79 -11.45
N GLN A 85 6.38 11.46 -11.62
CA GLN A 85 6.84 10.08 -11.64
C GLN A 85 6.55 9.35 -10.32
N ALA A 86 6.78 10.01 -9.17
CA ALA A 86 6.48 9.44 -7.86
C ALA A 86 4.96 9.19 -7.69
N ALA A 87 4.12 10.12 -8.15
CA ALA A 87 2.67 9.99 -8.10
C ALA A 87 2.17 8.82 -8.96
N ILE A 88 2.67 8.66 -10.19
CA ILE A 88 2.35 7.52 -11.07
C ILE A 88 2.76 6.19 -10.42
N LYS A 89 3.98 6.10 -9.87
CA LYS A 89 4.42 4.89 -9.15
C LYS A 89 3.49 4.56 -7.98
N LYS A 90 3.09 5.55 -7.19
CA LYS A 90 2.18 5.37 -6.06
C LYS A 90 0.77 4.98 -6.51
N ALA A 91 0.27 5.58 -7.62
CA ALA A 91 -1.02 5.26 -8.21
C ALA A 91 -1.15 3.78 -8.59
N HIS A 92 -0.07 3.15 -9.04
CA HIS A 92 -0.02 1.72 -9.34
C HIS A 92 0.21 0.87 -8.08
N ALA A 93 1.25 1.16 -7.32
CA ALA A 93 1.72 0.29 -6.24
C ALA A 93 0.71 0.19 -5.07
N GLY A 94 0.06 1.28 -4.70
CA GLY A 94 -0.88 1.34 -3.57
C GLY A 94 -2.04 0.35 -3.71
N PRO A 95 -2.84 0.42 -4.79
CA PRO A 95 -3.95 -0.50 -5.01
C PRO A 95 -3.51 -1.97 -5.10
N ILE A 96 -2.37 -2.26 -5.75
CA ILE A 96 -1.87 -3.64 -5.87
C ILE A 96 -1.48 -4.19 -4.50
N GLN A 97 -0.78 -3.40 -3.69
CA GLN A 97 -0.45 -3.78 -2.32
C GLN A 97 -1.70 -4.00 -1.46
N ALA A 98 -2.72 -3.16 -1.61
CA ALA A 98 -3.99 -3.31 -0.91
C ALA A 98 -4.71 -4.60 -1.30
N ALA A 99 -4.72 -4.96 -2.59
CA ALA A 99 -5.29 -6.21 -3.07
C ALA A 99 -4.56 -7.43 -2.51
N VAL A 100 -3.22 -7.42 -2.54
CA VAL A 100 -2.39 -8.50 -1.94
C VAL A 100 -2.70 -8.65 -0.46
N ASN A 101 -2.67 -7.55 0.30
CA ASN A 101 -2.96 -7.57 1.73
C ASN A 101 -4.38 -8.07 2.04
N SER A 102 -5.36 -7.68 1.22
CA SER A 102 -6.74 -8.13 1.35
C SER A 102 -6.88 -9.64 1.11
N TYR A 103 -6.22 -10.18 0.08
CA TYR A 103 -6.21 -11.64 -0.15
C TYR A 103 -5.53 -12.39 0.99
N LEU A 104 -4.42 -11.89 1.51
CA LEU A 104 -3.76 -12.50 2.67
C LEU A 104 -4.63 -12.48 3.93
N ALA A 105 -5.32 -11.35 4.19
CA ALA A 105 -6.26 -11.23 5.31
C ALA A 105 -7.46 -12.19 5.19
N GLN A 106 -7.88 -12.51 3.96
CA GLN A 106 -8.92 -13.50 3.66
C GLN A 106 -8.39 -14.94 3.66
N GLN A 107 -7.12 -15.18 4.01
CA GLN A 107 -6.46 -16.49 3.97
C GLN A 107 -6.43 -17.10 2.54
N LEU A 108 -6.28 -16.26 1.54
CA LEU A 108 -6.20 -16.63 0.12
C LEU A 108 -4.82 -16.31 -0.48
N PRO A 109 -3.71 -16.86 0.08
CA PRO A 109 -2.37 -16.53 -0.39
C PRO A 109 -2.11 -16.96 -1.84
N ASP A 110 -2.81 -17.97 -2.34
CA ASP A 110 -2.71 -18.39 -3.75
C ASP A 110 -3.21 -17.31 -4.71
N LYS A 111 -4.31 -16.61 -4.37
CA LYS A 111 -4.80 -15.49 -5.18
C LYS A 111 -3.84 -14.29 -5.14
N ALA A 112 -3.23 -14.04 -3.98
CA ALA A 112 -2.20 -13.02 -3.86
C ALA A 112 -0.95 -13.34 -4.70
N ASP A 113 -0.54 -14.62 -4.73
CA ASP A 113 0.57 -15.10 -5.54
C ASP A 113 0.26 -15.00 -7.05
N GLU A 114 -0.91 -15.45 -7.47
CA GLU A 114 -1.39 -15.34 -8.86
C GLU A 114 -1.39 -13.88 -9.34
N LEU A 115 -1.87 -12.95 -8.50
CA LEU A 115 -1.82 -11.52 -8.78
C LEU A 115 -0.39 -11.04 -9.02
N LEU A 116 0.56 -11.42 -8.14
CA LEU A 116 1.97 -11.00 -8.24
C LEU A 116 2.76 -11.75 -9.33
N GLN A 117 2.23 -12.83 -9.88
CA GLN A 117 2.80 -13.52 -11.06
C GLN A 117 2.30 -12.94 -12.38
N ASN A 118 1.25 -12.13 -12.36
CA ASN A 118 0.69 -11.53 -13.57
C ASN A 118 1.71 -10.57 -14.23
N PRO A 119 2.12 -10.80 -15.50
CA PRO A 119 3.10 -9.98 -16.20
C PRO A 119 2.68 -8.51 -16.34
N GLU A 120 1.38 -8.23 -16.47
CA GLU A 120 0.87 -6.86 -16.59
C GLU A 120 1.06 -6.09 -15.27
N ILE A 121 0.82 -6.74 -14.14
CA ILE A 121 1.07 -6.16 -12.82
C ILE A 121 2.57 -5.90 -12.60
N ASN A 122 3.41 -6.83 -13.02
CA ASN A 122 4.88 -6.69 -12.89
C ASN A 122 5.44 -5.52 -13.70
N LYS A 123 4.79 -5.09 -14.79
CA LYS A 123 5.19 -3.90 -15.54
C LYS A 123 4.83 -2.59 -14.84
N LEU A 124 3.82 -2.60 -13.97
CA LEU A 124 3.30 -1.41 -13.29
C LEU A 124 4.02 -1.08 -12.00
N ILE A 125 4.71 -2.04 -11.40
CA ILE A 125 5.37 -1.90 -10.10
C ILE A 125 6.89 -2.03 -10.25
N ASP A 126 7.59 -1.19 -9.49
CA ASP A 126 9.03 -1.29 -9.34
C ASP A 126 9.41 -2.66 -8.73
N PRO A 127 10.41 -3.39 -9.27
CA PRO A 127 10.88 -4.66 -8.72
C PRO A 127 11.22 -4.63 -7.23
N ASP A 128 11.73 -3.51 -6.73
CA ASP A 128 12.05 -3.33 -5.31
C ASP A 128 10.79 -3.28 -4.43
N ALA A 129 9.67 -2.77 -4.96
CA ALA A 129 8.38 -2.77 -4.27
C ALA A 129 7.67 -4.14 -4.35
N LEU A 130 7.87 -4.90 -5.43
CA LEU A 130 7.33 -6.26 -5.59
C LEU A 130 7.95 -7.28 -4.65
N ARG A 131 9.25 -7.15 -4.39
CA ARG A 131 10.01 -8.11 -3.59
C ARG A 131 9.43 -8.36 -2.19
N PRO A 132 9.16 -7.34 -1.35
CA PRO A 132 8.56 -7.54 -0.04
C PRO A 132 7.16 -8.17 -0.12
N MET A 133 6.35 -7.81 -1.11
CA MET A 133 5.02 -8.40 -1.30
C MET A 133 5.13 -9.91 -1.58
N ARG A 134 6.03 -10.33 -2.47
CA ARG A 134 6.28 -11.74 -2.79
C ARG A 134 6.79 -12.53 -1.58
N ILE A 135 7.67 -11.94 -0.77
CA ILE A 135 8.16 -12.56 0.46
C ILE A 135 6.99 -12.79 1.42
N ASN A 136 6.13 -11.78 1.64
CA ASN A 136 4.98 -11.91 2.53
C ASN A 136 4.02 -13.00 2.06
N VAL A 137 3.72 -13.05 0.76
CA VAL A 137 2.86 -14.10 0.19
C VAL A 137 3.48 -15.47 0.37
N ALA A 138 4.78 -15.64 0.10
CA ALA A 138 5.47 -16.92 0.27
C ALA A 138 5.47 -17.38 1.74
N VAL A 139 5.62 -16.46 2.69
CA VAL A 139 5.55 -16.77 4.13
C VAL A 139 4.15 -17.25 4.52
N GLU A 140 3.10 -16.58 4.06
CA GLU A 140 1.72 -16.97 4.37
C GLU A 140 1.33 -18.31 3.71
N LYS A 141 1.76 -18.58 2.47
CA LYS A 141 1.63 -19.89 1.83
C LYS A 141 2.33 -20.99 2.64
N GLY A 142 3.57 -20.73 3.06
CA GLY A 142 4.31 -21.68 3.89
C GLY A 142 3.64 -21.99 5.23
N LYS A 143 3.02 -21.02 5.88
CA LYS A 143 2.23 -21.24 7.12
C LYS A 143 1.00 -22.11 6.83
N GLN A 144 0.26 -21.82 5.77
CA GLN A 144 -0.92 -22.57 5.39
C GLN A 144 -0.57 -24.02 5.05
N ASP A 145 0.52 -24.26 4.32
CA ASP A 145 1.01 -25.60 3.99
C ASP A 145 1.41 -26.39 5.25
N LEU A 146 2.05 -25.73 6.22
CA LEU A 146 2.40 -26.36 7.50
C LEU A 146 1.16 -26.71 8.30
N GLU A 147 0.16 -25.87 8.34
CA GLU A 147 -1.10 -26.11 9.02
C GLU A 147 -1.85 -27.30 8.39
N ILE A 148 -1.94 -27.36 7.07
CA ILE A 148 -2.54 -28.49 6.35
C ILE A 148 -1.80 -29.79 6.69
N LYS A 149 -0.47 -29.81 6.62
CA LYS A 149 0.34 -30.98 6.98
C LYS A 149 0.15 -31.42 8.41
N GLU A 150 0.02 -30.48 9.33
CA GLU A 150 -0.25 -30.81 10.74
C GLU A 150 -1.66 -31.39 10.92
N GLN A 151 -2.66 -30.87 10.22
CA GLN A 151 -4.01 -31.41 10.22
C GLN A 151 -4.05 -32.83 9.63
N ASP A 152 -3.39 -33.05 8.50
CA ASP A 152 -3.30 -34.37 7.86
C ASP A 152 -2.59 -35.37 8.77
N ARG A 153 -1.53 -34.96 9.47
CA ARG A 153 -0.83 -35.79 10.45
C ARG A 153 -1.75 -36.17 11.61
N LYS A 154 -2.55 -35.24 12.16
CA LYS A 154 -3.53 -35.52 13.23
C LYS A 154 -4.55 -36.56 12.78
N ILE A 155 -5.08 -36.41 11.55
CA ILE A 155 -6.02 -37.38 10.96
C ILE A 155 -5.35 -38.75 10.82
N ALA A 156 -4.15 -38.83 10.29
CA ALA A 156 -3.42 -40.11 10.14
C ALA A 156 -3.15 -40.78 11.49
N MET A 157 -2.78 -40.03 12.53
CA MET A 157 -2.60 -40.57 13.88
C MET A 157 -3.91 -41.13 14.46
N PHE A 158 -5.02 -40.43 14.28
CA PHE A 158 -6.34 -40.90 14.71
C PHE A 158 -6.72 -42.17 13.98
N GLU A 159 -6.57 -42.21 12.64
CA GLU A 159 -6.92 -43.40 11.81
C GLU A 159 -6.06 -44.61 12.14
N ALA A 160 -4.79 -44.41 12.52
CA ALA A 160 -3.92 -45.50 12.94
C ALA A 160 -4.34 -46.16 14.26
N THR A 161 -5.02 -45.44 15.13
CA THR A 161 -5.44 -45.93 16.48
C THR A 161 -6.91 -46.39 16.53
N HIS A 162 -7.79 -45.74 15.74
CA HIS A 162 -9.24 -45.94 15.81
C HIS A 162 -9.87 -46.50 14.53
N GLY A 163 -9.08 -46.71 13.47
CA GLY A 163 -9.57 -47.07 12.15
C GLY A 163 -10.00 -45.86 11.31
N PRO A 164 -10.52 -46.07 10.09
CA PRO A 164 -10.78 -44.99 9.12
C PRO A 164 -11.80 -43.98 9.66
N ALA A 165 -11.42 -42.71 9.66
CA ALA A 165 -12.25 -41.59 10.13
C ALA A 165 -13.34 -41.26 9.09
N THR A 166 -14.57 -41.07 9.57
CA THR A 166 -15.65 -40.55 8.73
C THR A 166 -15.37 -39.08 8.34
N PRO A 167 -16.04 -38.56 7.27
CA PRO A 167 -15.88 -37.16 6.87
C PRO A 167 -16.17 -36.16 8.02
N GLU A 168 -17.15 -36.47 8.88
CA GLU A 168 -17.51 -35.64 10.02
C GLU A 168 -16.42 -35.69 11.12
N MET A 169 -15.85 -36.84 11.38
CA MET A 169 -14.71 -37.00 12.31
C MET A 169 -13.48 -36.22 11.81
N ARG A 170 -13.17 -36.31 10.52
CA ARG A 170 -12.06 -35.55 9.92
C ARG A 170 -12.26 -34.03 10.08
N ALA A 171 -13.50 -33.56 9.86
CA ALA A 171 -13.82 -32.14 10.08
C ALA A 171 -13.63 -31.71 11.54
N ARG A 172 -14.02 -32.55 12.50
CA ARG A 172 -13.81 -32.30 13.93
C ARG A 172 -12.33 -32.30 14.32
N ILE A 173 -11.54 -33.25 13.83
CA ILE A 173 -10.09 -33.34 14.09
C ILE A 173 -9.38 -32.10 13.59
N LYS A 174 -9.77 -31.57 12.43
CA LYS A 174 -9.22 -30.31 11.86
C LYS A 174 -9.48 -29.10 12.74
N MET A 175 -10.58 -29.06 13.47
CA MET A 175 -10.94 -27.95 14.35
C MET A 175 -10.31 -28.03 15.75
N MET A 176 -9.65 -29.13 16.09
CA MET A 176 -9.05 -29.30 17.42
C MET A 176 -7.75 -28.53 17.57
N PRO A 177 -7.60 -27.73 18.65
CA PRO A 177 -6.32 -27.11 18.95
C PRO A 177 -5.24 -28.18 19.24
N GLY A 178 -4.02 -27.94 18.77
CA GLY A 178 -2.92 -28.87 18.92
C GLY A 178 -2.61 -29.24 20.38
N LYS A 179 -2.05 -30.44 20.59
CA LYS A 179 -1.54 -30.97 21.87
C LYS A 179 -2.52 -31.29 23.04
N GLY A 180 -3.78 -31.52 22.78
CA GLY A 180 -4.71 -31.91 23.86
C GLY A 180 -5.96 -32.63 23.35
N GLY A 181 -6.19 -32.64 22.06
CA GLY A 181 -7.45 -33.08 21.45
C GLY A 181 -7.64 -34.61 21.40
N ASP A 182 -6.56 -35.39 21.52
CA ASP A 182 -6.62 -36.86 21.35
C ASP A 182 -7.37 -37.59 22.46
N LYS A 183 -7.44 -36.98 23.65
CA LYS A 183 -8.09 -37.65 24.81
C LYS A 183 -9.60 -37.47 24.90
N THR A 184 -10.13 -36.39 24.30
CA THR A 184 -11.58 -36.08 24.43
C THR A 184 -12.46 -36.75 23.40
N LEU A 185 -11.89 -37.27 22.29
CA LEU A 185 -12.63 -38.01 21.26
C LEU A 185 -12.71 -39.53 21.54
N ALA A 186 -11.81 -40.07 22.31
CA ALA A 186 -11.81 -41.47 22.69
C ALA A 186 -12.77 -41.77 23.86
N ASP A 187 -13.19 -40.73 24.60
CA ASP A 187 -14.06 -40.85 25.79
C ASP A 187 -15.54 -40.51 25.51
N GLN A 188 -15.91 -40.25 24.24
CA GLN A 188 -17.30 -40.06 23.76
C GLN A 188 -17.71 -41.16 22.79
#